data_6982a267f1837b7595d99f3636255462
#
_entry.id   6982a267f1837b7595d99f3636255462
#
_cell.length_a   1.000
_cell.length_b   1.000
_cell.length_c   1.000
_cell.angle_alpha   90.00
_cell.angle_beta   90.00
_cell.angle_gamma   90.00
#
_symmetry.space_group_name_H-M   'P 1'
#
loop_
_entity.id
_entity.type
_entity.pdbx_description
1 polymer ?
#
loop_
_entity_poly.entity_id
_entity_poly.type
_entity_poly.pdbx_seq_one_letter_code
_entity_poly.pdbx_strand_id
1 'polypeptide(L)'
;MLKKFLYILWILVLGFLIIFGLKNGSYKTFISSMENRSFDIRQSYISSIGLREHNKNIVIVAIDDASYEYILEKYGEWPLDRSVYAKLTDYIEAQSPKSIAFDLMFVKSVKSSANSDKALIDIFKKYDNVYTAMNLDNQEVDLRKPAILPEKLALNINNKSKKVDTKYYEFANCRSILDGILNSTKNIGMINVLRGDDGVLRQMPLFLNYNGKYYPQLALKVALNSLGLNDKKDFEINKKGELILGNKKIPVNKDGSITLNWYGGAETFEHIPLYKLIKAMEGDKNYKFDFKDKIVYFGATVSSLSDIKTVPVDRVYPGVEVQTTYVNNILDNNLIKKIAPAWNVIIIMILAVLTIAIVLSLDSMPVIIGSVITIYFVYLISAYYFMIHQNLWLEVVSPVIFIIIAFIITVIVKYLIKSRDFDKQYKLATTDGLTELYNHRYFQEQMQMFCSNAKRYESVFSLIILDIDFFKKFNDNFGHQSGDAVLKQVASTLKKNVRSSDIVCRYGGEEMSIILPNAKEDEAVGIAQKLCDIVASQKFKLSNNRESNVTISLGVATYGQTDGTEPAKIIESADKRLYHAKENGRNRVN
;
A
#
# COMPACT_ATOMS: atom_id res chain seq x y z
N MET A 1 -26.17 16.15 5.31
CA MET A 1 -25.60 15.42 4.16
C MET A 1 -24.37 16.10 3.57
N LEU A 2 -24.42 17.36 3.18
CA LEU A 2 -23.29 18.09 2.54
C LEU A 2 -21.99 18.07 3.36
N LYS A 3 -22.06 18.31 4.69
CA LYS A 3 -20.86 18.26 5.56
C LYS A 3 -20.21 16.88 5.60
N LYS A 4 -20.98 15.79 5.68
CA LYS A 4 -20.44 14.42 5.64
C LYS A 4 -19.78 14.14 4.29
N PHE A 5 -20.38 14.59 3.18
CA PHE A 5 -19.82 14.47 1.84
C PHE A 5 -18.49 15.22 1.71
N LEU A 6 -18.40 16.45 2.21
CA LEU A 6 -17.16 17.23 2.21
C LEU A 6 -16.04 16.56 3.03
N TYR A 7 -16.34 15.94 4.18
CA TYR A 7 -15.35 15.18 4.95
C TYR A 7 -14.84 13.97 4.17
N ILE A 8 -15.72 13.21 3.52
CA ILE A 8 -15.32 12.09 2.67
C ILE A 8 -14.40 12.57 1.54
N LEU A 9 -14.76 13.64 0.87
CA LEU A 9 -13.96 14.22 -0.20
C LEU A 9 -12.56 14.64 0.29
N TRP A 10 -12.47 15.31 1.45
CA TRP A 10 -11.19 15.70 2.05
C TRP A 10 -10.33 14.50 2.43
N ILE A 11 -10.91 13.43 3.00
CA ILE A 11 -10.19 12.20 3.32
C ILE A 11 -9.62 11.57 2.06
N LEU A 12 -10.42 11.51 0.98
CA LEU A 12 -9.97 10.97 -0.31
C LEU A 12 -8.84 11.80 -0.93
N VAL A 13 -8.95 13.13 -0.91
CA VAL A 13 -7.92 14.04 -1.42
C VAL A 13 -6.63 13.90 -0.60
N LEU A 14 -6.71 13.91 0.72
CA LEU A 14 -5.55 13.75 1.60
C LEU A 14 -4.88 12.40 1.40
N GLY A 15 -5.67 11.33 1.33
CA GLY A 15 -5.16 9.99 1.05
C GLY A 15 -4.48 9.90 -0.32
N PHE A 16 -5.06 10.51 -1.35
CA PHE A 16 -4.44 10.58 -2.68
C PHE A 16 -3.11 11.34 -2.65
N LEU A 17 -3.04 12.49 -1.98
CA LEU A 17 -1.80 13.27 -1.83
C LEU A 17 -0.71 12.48 -1.09
N ILE A 18 -1.07 11.75 -0.03
CA ILE A 18 -0.13 10.90 0.70
C ILE A 18 0.41 9.79 -0.20
N ILE A 19 -0.45 9.07 -0.94
CA ILE A 19 0.00 8.02 -1.87
C ILE A 19 0.84 8.57 -3.00
N PHE A 20 0.45 9.72 -3.55
CA PHE A 20 1.22 10.39 -4.60
C PHE A 20 2.63 10.74 -4.08
N GLY A 21 2.73 11.28 -2.87
CA GLY A 21 4.00 11.55 -2.19
C GLY A 21 4.81 10.29 -1.94
N LEU A 22 4.19 9.21 -1.46
CA LEU A 22 4.85 7.92 -1.23
C LEU A 22 5.34 7.26 -2.53
N LYS A 23 4.59 7.38 -3.63
CA LYS A 23 5.00 6.82 -4.94
C LYS A 23 6.07 7.63 -5.67
N ASN A 24 6.17 8.92 -5.43
CA ASN A 24 7.11 9.81 -6.13
C ASN A 24 8.28 10.30 -5.26
N GLY A 25 8.24 10.08 -3.94
CA GLY A 25 9.27 10.48 -2.99
C GLY A 25 10.27 9.38 -2.66
N SER A 26 11.07 9.61 -1.61
CA SER A 26 12.12 8.69 -1.09
C SER A 26 11.60 7.30 -0.72
N TYR A 27 10.31 7.14 -0.48
CA TYR A 27 9.68 5.85 -0.13
C TYR A 27 9.32 4.98 -1.35
N LYS A 28 9.52 5.47 -2.58
CA LYS A 28 9.20 4.73 -3.81
C LYS A 28 9.90 3.38 -3.86
N THR A 29 11.19 3.37 -3.56
CA THR A 29 12.01 2.15 -3.55
C THR A 29 11.50 1.15 -2.52
N PHE A 30 11.15 1.61 -1.31
CA PHE A 30 10.62 0.77 -0.25
C PHE A 30 9.29 0.11 -0.65
N ILE A 31 8.32 0.89 -1.14
CA ILE A 31 7.02 0.36 -1.58
C ILE A 31 7.18 -0.60 -2.75
N SER A 32 8.05 -0.27 -3.72
CA SER A 32 8.35 -1.15 -4.86
C SER A 32 9.00 -2.46 -4.41
N SER A 33 9.92 -2.41 -3.44
CA SER A 33 10.54 -3.61 -2.88
C SER A 33 9.52 -4.51 -2.17
N MET A 34 8.61 -3.92 -1.37
CA MET A 34 7.53 -4.68 -0.73
C MET A 34 6.56 -5.29 -1.74
N GLU A 35 6.22 -4.56 -2.80
CA GLU A 35 5.34 -5.07 -3.87
C GLU A 35 6.02 -6.20 -4.65
N ASN A 36 7.31 -6.09 -4.94
CA ASN A 36 8.09 -7.15 -5.56
C ASN A 36 8.12 -8.41 -4.67
N ARG A 37 8.33 -8.26 -3.37
CA ARG A 37 8.24 -9.38 -2.42
C ARG A 37 6.84 -10.02 -2.39
N SER A 38 5.80 -9.20 -2.42
CA SER A 38 4.42 -9.70 -2.51
C SER A 38 4.18 -10.47 -3.82
N PHE A 39 4.75 -10.02 -4.92
CA PHE A 39 4.72 -10.74 -6.20
C PHE A 39 5.44 -12.09 -6.08
N ASP A 40 6.65 -12.12 -5.50
CA ASP A 40 7.43 -13.35 -5.33
C ASP A 40 6.69 -14.39 -4.49
N ILE A 41 6.11 -13.97 -3.36
CA ILE A 41 5.31 -14.86 -2.50
C ILE A 41 4.15 -15.47 -3.29
N ARG A 42 3.43 -14.65 -4.07
CA ARG A 42 2.33 -15.14 -4.90
C ARG A 42 2.80 -16.09 -5.97
N GLN A 43 3.90 -15.78 -6.67
CA GLN A 43 4.47 -16.66 -7.69
C GLN A 43 4.94 -17.98 -7.09
N SER A 44 5.68 -17.94 -5.98
CA SER A 44 6.15 -19.11 -5.27
C SER A 44 4.99 -20.01 -4.81
N TYR A 45 3.94 -19.42 -4.24
CA TYR A 45 2.76 -20.19 -3.80
C TYR A 45 2.02 -20.82 -4.98
N ILE A 46 1.72 -20.07 -6.04
CA ILE A 46 1.00 -20.58 -7.23
C ILE A 46 1.79 -21.71 -7.90
N SER A 47 3.10 -21.57 -7.95
CA SER A 47 4.01 -22.56 -8.52
C SER A 47 4.06 -23.83 -7.65
N SER A 48 4.14 -23.70 -6.30
CA SER A 48 4.25 -24.83 -5.37
C SER A 48 3.02 -25.74 -5.36
N ILE A 49 1.84 -25.21 -5.66
CA ILE A 49 0.59 -26.00 -5.73
C ILE A 49 0.30 -26.56 -7.13
N GLY A 50 1.25 -26.42 -8.07
CA GLY A 50 1.19 -27.07 -9.40
C GLY A 50 0.05 -26.61 -10.30
N LEU A 51 -0.45 -25.37 -10.12
CA LEU A 51 -1.55 -24.83 -10.94
C LEU A 51 -1.13 -24.48 -12.37
N ARG A 52 0.14 -24.57 -12.70
CA ARG A 52 0.67 -24.23 -14.02
C ARG A 52 1.44 -25.40 -14.58
N GLU A 53 0.98 -25.89 -15.70
CA GLU A 53 1.69 -26.91 -16.46
C GLU A 53 2.72 -26.29 -17.38
N HIS A 54 3.91 -26.87 -17.46
CA HIS A 54 4.94 -26.51 -18.44
C HIS A 54 4.85 -27.40 -19.67
N ASN A 55 5.40 -26.94 -20.77
CA ASN A 55 5.44 -27.69 -22.02
C ASN A 55 6.47 -28.84 -21.93
N LYS A 56 5.98 -30.06 -21.95
CA LYS A 56 6.80 -31.28 -21.87
C LYS A 56 7.71 -31.52 -23.09
N ASN A 57 7.52 -30.75 -24.18
CA ASN A 57 8.38 -30.80 -25.33
C ASN A 57 9.63 -29.90 -25.19
N ILE A 58 9.85 -29.27 -24.04
CA ILE A 58 11.07 -28.55 -23.73
C ILE A 58 11.90 -29.41 -22.79
N VAL A 59 13.12 -29.75 -23.20
CA VAL A 59 14.05 -30.58 -22.43
C VAL A 59 15.41 -29.90 -22.29
N ILE A 60 16.08 -30.14 -21.20
CA ILE A 60 17.39 -29.58 -20.88
C ILE A 60 18.42 -30.72 -20.85
N VAL A 61 19.44 -30.63 -21.71
CA VAL A 61 20.65 -31.44 -21.59
C VAL A 61 21.55 -30.74 -20.60
N ALA A 62 21.53 -31.25 -19.37
CA ALA A 62 22.13 -30.61 -18.20
C ALA A 62 23.61 -30.99 -18.07
N ILE A 63 24.47 -29.99 -17.97
CA ILE A 63 25.84 -30.16 -17.48
C ILE A 63 25.76 -30.05 -15.95
N ASP A 64 25.39 -31.18 -15.32
CA ASP A 64 25.29 -31.35 -13.89
C ASP A 64 26.63 -31.84 -13.28
N ASP A 65 26.69 -31.98 -11.93
CA ASP A 65 27.90 -32.41 -11.23
C ASP A 65 28.39 -33.77 -11.75
N ALA A 66 27.49 -34.73 -11.95
CA ALA A 66 27.82 -36.04 -12.47
C ALA A 66 28.36 -35.99 -13.91
N SER A 67 27.82 -35.12 -14.75
CA SER A 67 28.35 -34.89 -16.11
C SER A 67 29.71 -34.22 -16.09
N TYR A 68 29.91 -33.26 -15.18
CA TYR A 68 31.19 -32.59 -15.02
C TYR A 68 32.30 -33.56 -14.59
N GLU A 69 32.05 -34.40 -13.57
CA GLU A 69 32.96 -35.48 -13.14
C GLU A 69 33.27 -36.48 -14.25
N TYR A 70 32.23 -36.97 -14.93
CA TYR A 70 32.39 -37.88 -16.07
C TYR A 70 33.23 -37.30 -17.20
N ILE A 71 33.07 -36.00 -17.50
CA ILE A 71 33.86 -35.32 -18.53
C ILE A 71 35.32 -35.25 -18.12
N LEU A 72 35.61 -34.91 -16.86
CA LEU A 72 36.99 -34.87 -16.36
C LEU A 72 37.65 -36.25 -16.37
N GLU A 73 36.94 -37.30 -15.99
CA GLU A 73 37.45 -38.67 -15.99
C GLU A 73 37.74 -39.17 -17.43
N LYS A 74 36.81 -38.91 -18.34
CA LYS A 74 36.85 -39.48 -19.70
C LYS A 74 37.73 -38.66 -20.66
N TYR A 75 37.62 -37.32 -20.59
CA TYR A 75 38.28 -36.42 -21.54
C TYR A 75 39.47 -35.65 -20.91
N GLY A 76 39.64 -35.73 -19.61
CA GLY A 76 40.79 -35.16 -18.87
C GLY A 76 40.72 -33.67 -18.61
N GLU A 77 39.81 -32.95 -19.21
CA GLU A 77 39.72 -31.49 -19.09
C GLU A 77 38.29 -30.93 -19.23
N TRP A 78 38.10 -29.74 -18.66
CA TRP A 78 36.94 -28.87 -18.92
C TRP A 78 37.47 -27.53 -19.49
N PRO A 79 36.81 -26.88 -20.45
CA PRO A 79 35.52 -27.26 -21.10
C PRO A 79 35.66 -28.43 -22.07
N LEU A 80 34.53 -29.16 -22.25
CA LEU A 80 34.41 -30.30 -23.17
C LEU A 80 34.79 -29.89 -24.60
N ASP A 81 35.48 -30.78 -25.30
CA ASP A 81 35.89 -30.56 -26.70
C ASP A 81 34.69 -30.31 -27.61
N ARG A 82 34.78 -29.31 -28.47
CA ARG A 82 33.69 -28.84 -29.30
C ARG A 82 33.20 -29.87 -30.35
N SER A 83 34.09 -30.78 -30.76
CA SER A 83 33.69 -31.89 -31.65
C SER A 83 32.71 -32.84 -30.99
N VAL A 84 32.70 -32.95 -29.66
CA VAL A 84 31.72 -33.76 -28.93
C VAL A 84 30.32 -33.09 -29.02
N TYR A 85 30.25 -31.79 -28.85
CA TYR A 85 28.98 -31.05 -29.05
C TYR A 85 28.49 -31.19 -30.48
N ALA A 86 29.38 -31.17 -31.46
CA ALA A 86 29.04 -31.40 -32.86
C ALA A 86 28.42 -32.79 -33.06
N LYS A 87 29.04 -33.85 -32.53
CA LYS A 87 28.51 -35.22 -32.61
C LYS A 87 27.18 -35.38 -31.89
N LEU A 88 27.03 -34.77 -30.72
CA LEU A 88 25.77 -34.79 -29.96
C LEU A 88 24.65 -34.10 -30.76
N THR A 89 24.97 -32.99 -31.43
CA THR A 89 24.00 -32.29 -32.27
C THR A 89 23.54 -33.19 -33.43
N ASP A 90 24.45 -33.82 -34.14
CA ASP A 90 24.11 -34.77 -35.22
C ASP A 90 23.26 -35.94 -34.69
N TYR A 91 23.56 -36.47 -33.51
CA TYR A 91 22.80 -37.54 -32.86
C TYR A 91 21.34 -37.13 -32.53
N ILE A 92 21.16 -35.89 -32.05
CA ILE A 92 19.83 -35.36 -31.75
C ILE A 92 19.07 -35.01 -33.03
N GLU A 93 19.76 -34.38 -34.01
CA GLU A 93 19.17 -33.99 -35.29
C GLU A 93 18.68 -35.17 -36.13
N ALA A 94 19.30 -36.35 -35.98
CA ALA A 94 18.82 -37.59 -36.60
C ALA A 94 17.39 -37.98 -36.15
N GLN A 95 16.90 -37.37 -35.05
CA GLN A 95 15.53 -37.62 -34.54
C GLN A 95 14.56 -36.46 -34.85
N SER A 96 14.98 -35.45 -35.64
CA SER A 96 14.16 -34.32 -36.05
C SER A 96 13.62 -33.49 -34.87
N PRO A 97 14.49 -32.92 -34.01
CA PRO A 97 14.08 -31.99 -32.98
C PRO A 97 13.55 -30.70 -33.61
N LYS A 98 12.72 -29.98 -32.88
CA LYS A 98 12.21 -28.67 -33.29
C LYS A 98 13.29 -27.59 -33.28
N SER A 99 14.12 -27.59 -32.21
CA SER A 99 15.28 -26.70 -32.07
C SER A 99 16.29 -27.30 -31.10
N ILE A 100 17.56 -27.00 -31.33
CA ILE A 100 18.67 -27.24 -30.39
C ILE A 100 19.26 -25.88 -30.04
N ALA A 101 19.35 -25.54 -28.76
CA ALA A 101 19.89 -24.26 -28.26
C ALA A 101 20.98 -24.49 -27.25
N PHE A 102 22.14 -23.88 -27.46
CA PHE A 102 23.24 -23.87 -26.54
C PHE A 102 23.18 -22.59 -25.70
N ASP A 103 22.81 -22.72 -24.42
CA ASP A 103 23.01 -21.66 -23.42
C ASP A 103 24.48 -21.68 -22.96
N LEU A 104 25.36 -21.78 -23.93
CA LEU A 104 26.82 -21.84 -23.82
C LEU A 104 27.44 -20.90 -24.86
N MET A 105 28.47 -20.18 -24.44
CA MET A 105 29.24 -19.30 -25.33
C MET A 105 30.49 -19.99 -25.86
N PHE A 106 30.54 -20.25 -27.14
CA PHE A 106 31.72 -20.80 -27.80
C PHE A 106 32.69 -19.69 -28.17
N VAL A 107 33.41 -19.17 -27.16
CA VAL A 107 34.43 -18.10 -27.33
C VAL A 107 35.74 -18.66 -27.84
N LYS A 108 36.58 -17.83 -28.48
CA LYS A 108 37.93 -18.23 -28.92
C LYS A 108 38.76 -18.68 -27.72
N SER A 109 39.29 -19.90 -27.79
CA SER A 109 40.11 -20.49 -26.73
C SER A 109 41.49 -20.86 -27.30
N VAL A 110 42.54 -20.66 -26.49
CA VAL A 110 43.89 -21.06 -26.85
C VAL A 110 44.06 -22.60 -26.86
N LYS A 111 43.14 -23.30 -26.13
CA LYS A 111 43.19 -24.76 -25.96
C LYS A 111 42.38 -25.55 -27.00
N SER A 112 41.49 -24.92 -27.78
CA SER A 112 40.71 -25.65 -28.79
C SER A 112 41.52 -25.95 -30.03
N SER A 113 41.40 -27.19 -30.53
CA SER A 113 42.02 -27.54 -31.81
C SER A 113 41.22 -26.94 -32.99
N ALA A 114 41.91 -26.53 -34.04
CA ALA A 114 41.27 -26.02 -35.26
C ALA A 114 40.27 -27.00 -35.88
N ASN A 115 40.50 -28.31 -35.74
CA ASN A 115 39.60 -29.35 -36.20
C ASN A 115 38.31 -29.45 -35.38
N SER A 116 38.42 -29.26 -34.04
CA SER A 116 37.28 -29.25 -33.13
C SER A 116 36.39 -28.03 -33.39
N ASP A 117 37.02 -26.85 -33.56
CA ASP A 117 36.31 -25.63 -33.93
C ASP A 117 35.57 -25.77 -35.24
N LYS A 118 36.26 -26.34 -36.27
CA LYS A 118 35.68 -26.58 -37.59
C LYS A 118 34.47 -27.51 -37.51
N ALA A 119 34.55 -28.62 -36.75
CA ALA A 119 33.45 -29.55 -36.58
C ALA A 119 32.19 -28.85 -36.05
N LEU A 120 32.37 -27.99 -35.02
CA LEU A 120 31.25 -27.25 -34.45
C LEU A 120 30.71 -26.18 -35.45
N ILE A 121 31.56 -25.46 -36.16
CA ILE A 121 31.19 -24.46 -37.15
C ILE A 121 30.35 -25.12 -38.25
N ASP A 122 30.72 -26.32 -38.70
CA ASP A 122 30.04 -27.04 -39.78
C ASP A 122 28.63 -27.47 -39.35
N ILE A 123 28.38 -27.76 -38.04
CA ILE A 123 27.04 -27.99 -37.50
C ILE A 123 26.14 -26.75 -37.69
N PHE A 124 26.64 -25.57 -37.35
CA PHE A 124 25.88 -24.31 -37.48
C PHE A 124 25.65 -23.91 -38.96
N LYS A 125 26.42 -24.46 -39.89
CA LYS A 125 26.15 -24.34 -41.35
C LYS A 125 25.13 -25.33 -41.83
N LYS A 126 25.16 -26.55 -41.26
CA LYS A 126 24.36 -27.69 -41.69
C LYS A 126 22.90 -27.59 -41.25
N TYR A 127 22.63 -27.07 -40.06
CA TYR A 127 21.33 -27.07 -39.44
C TYR A 127 20.80 -25.65 -39.14
N ASP A 128 19.61 -25.34 -39.65
CA ASP A 128 18.96 -24.03 -39.48
C ASP A 128 18.19 -23.88 -38.17
N ASN A 129 18.06 -24.96 -37.39
CA ASN A 129 17.35 -25.00 -36.11
C ASN A 129 18.30 -25.11 -34.89
N VAL A 130 19.62 -24.92 -35.09
CA VAL A 130 20.64 -24.93 -34.02
C VAL A 130 21.01 -23.49 -33.65
N TYR A 131 20.95 -23.17 -32.36
CA TYR A 131 21.11 -21.84 -31.81
C TYR A 131 22.26 -21.81 -30.80
N THR A 132 22.94 -20.66 -30.66
CA THR A 132 23.98 -20.46 -29.66
C THR A 132 23.88 -19.09 -28.99
N ALA A 133 24.45 -19.01 -27.79
CA ALA A 133 24.44 -17.85 -26.94
C ALA A 133 25.56 -16.84 -27.26
N MET A 134 25.27 -15.56 -27.05
CA MET A 134 26.24 -14.47 -27.02
C MET A 134 25.86 -13.48 -25.92
N ASN A 135 26.85 -12.74 -25.38
CA ASN A 135 26.63 -11.78 -24.30
C ASN A 135 27.11 -10.39 -24.71
N LEU A 136 26.31 -9.38 -24.36
CA LEU A 136 26.71 -7.98 -24.44
C LEU A 136 27.16 -7.51 -23.05
N ASP A 137 28.08 -6.57 -22.98
CA ASP A 137 28.51 -5.99 -21.73
C ASP A 137 28.82 -4.48 -21.85
N ASN A 138 29.00 -3.82 -20.72
CA ASN A 138 29.35 -2.40 -20.64
C ASN A 138 30.75 -2.19 -20.06
N GLN A 139 31.54 -3.25 -19.91
CA GLN A 139 32.92 -3.10 -19.41
C GLN A 139 33.79 -2.51 -20.51
N GLU A 140 34.36 -1.35 -20.25
CA GLU A 140 35.43 -0.80 -21.08
C GLU A 140 36.67 -1.69 -20.91
N VAL A 141 36.96 -2.46 -21.95
CA VAL A 141 38.21 -3.18 -22.05
C VAL A 141 39.12 -2.35 -22.93
N ASP A 142 40.05 -1.63 -22.35
CA ASP A 142 40.98 -0.65 -22.99
C ASP A 142 41.73 -1.13 -24.25
N LEU A 143 41.62 -2.40 -24.57
CA LEU A 143 42.41 -3.03 -25.67
C LEU A 143 41.57 -3.68 -26.75
N ARG A 144 40.21 -3.60 -26.70
CA ARG A 144 39.38 -4.24 -27.73
C ARG A 144 38.49 -3.22 -28.43
N LYS A 145 38.66 -3.09 -29.73
CA LYS A 145 37.63 -2.39 -30.56
C LYS A 145 36.29 -3.10 -30.40
N PRO A 146 35.17 -2.35 -30.26
CA PRO A 146 33.84 -2.92 -30.24
C PRO A 146 33.64 -3.89 -31.40
N ALA A 147 33.17 -5.11 -31.14
CA ALA A 147 32.92 -6.09 -32.18
C ALA A 147 31.80 -5.61 -33.11
N ILE A 148 32.03 -5.65 -34.41
CA ILE A 148 30.97 -5.35 -35.39
C ILE A 148 30.15 -6.62 -35.59
N LEU A 149 28.91 -6.61 -35.06
CA LEU A 149 28.02 -7.74 -35.25
C LEU A 149 27.39 -7.73 -36.65
N PRO A 150 27.31 -8.91 -37.30
CA PRO A 150 26.68 -9.02 -38.61
C PRO A 150 25.23 -8.53 -38.60
N GLU A 151 24.83 -7.78 -39.62
CA GLU A 151 23.48 -7.22 -39.74
C GLU A 151 22.37 -8.29 -39.77
N LYS A 152 22.71 -9.50 -40.25
CA LYS A 152 21.80 -10.67 -40.29
C LYS A 152 21.28 -11.08 -38.90
N LEU A 153 21.95 -10.65 -37.80
CA LEU A 153 21.57 -10.97 -36.43
C LEU A 153 20.56 -9.95 -35.84
N ALA A 154 20.49 -8.76 -36.43
CA ALA A 154 19.65 -7.70 -35.94
C ALA A 154 18.18 -7.85 -36.34
N LEU A 155 17.30 -7.34 -35.51
CA LEU A 155 15.87 -7.20 -35.76
C LEU A 155 15.52 -5.73 -36.00
N ASN A 156 14.49 -5.49 -36.82
CA ASN A 156 13.87 -4.17 -36.98
C ASN A 156 12.64 -4.09 -36.07
N ILE A 157 12.64 -3.13 -35.18
CA ILE A 157 11.54 -2.94 -34.23
C ILE A 157 10.80 -1.64 -34.56
N ASN A 158 9.56 -1.75 -35.05
CA ASN A 158 8.68 -0.61 -35.23
C ASN A 158 7.90 -0.36 -33.93
N ASN A 159 8.42 0.52 -33.07
CA ASN A 159 7.77 0.85 -31.80
C ASN A 159 6.74 1.98 -32.00
N LYS A 160 5.45 1.62 -32.04
CA LYS A 160 4.32 2.56 -32.09
C LYS A 160 3.84 2.99 -30.68
N SER A 161 4.40 2.42 -29.61
CA SER A 161 4.03 2.72 -28.24
C SER A 161 4.89 3.86 -27.70
N LYS A 162 4.23 4.92 -27.18
CA LYS A 162 4.92 5.98 -26.42
C LYS A 162 5.29 5.55 -24.99
N LYS A 163 4.87 4.35 -24.57
CA LYS A 163 5.03 3.86 -23.19
C LYS A 163 6.19 2.90 -23.01
N VAL A 164 6.72 2.37 -24.11
CA VAL A 164 7.80 1.37 -24.12
C VAL A 164 9.07 2.04 -24.63
N ASP A 165 10.10 2.01 -23.82
CA ASP A 165 11.45 2.45 -24.19
C ASP A 165 12.25 1.22 -24.67
N THR A 166 12.46 1.11 -25.96
CA THR A 166 13.23 0.01 -26.56
C THR A 166 14.74 0.22 -26.50
N LYS A 167 15.20 1.40 -26.08
CA LYS A 167 16.62 1.72 -25.91
C LYS A 167 17.12 1.53 -24.48
N TYR A 168 16.25 1.13 -23.56
CA TYR A 168 16.57 1.04 -22.13
C TYR A 168 17.79 0.15 -21.86
N TYR A 169 17.96 -0.94 -22.63
CA TYR A 169 19.06 -1.89 -22.51
C TYR A 169 20.07 -1.69 -23.63
N GLU A 170 20.79 -0.58 -23.57
CA GLU A 170 21.85 -0.23 -24.50
C GLU A 170 23.21 -0.68 -23.94
N PHE A 171 23.98 -1.36 -24.79
CA PHE A 171 25.30 -1.89 -24.44
C PHE A 171 26.37 -1.29 -25.32
N ALA A 172 27.56 -1.06 -24.73
CA ALA A 172 28.70 -0.49 -25.43
C ALA A 172 29.63 -1.55 -26.05
N ASN A 173 29.64 -2.76 -25.48
CA ASN A 173 30.56 -3.83 -25.86
C ASN A 173 29.87 -5.16 -26.08
N CYS A 174 30.57 -6.06 -26.75
CA CYS A 174 30.11 -7.41 -27.05
C CYS A 174 31.23 -8.42 -26.78
N ARG A 175 30.91 -9.48 -26.03
CA ARG A 175 31.77 -10.62 -25.89
C ARG A 175 31.54 -11.56 -27.08
N SER A 176 32.39 -11.45 -28.13
CA SER A 176 32.26 -12.21 -29.36
C SER A 176 32.50 -13.70 -29.13
N ILE A 177 31.77 -14.52 -29.89
CA ILE A 177 31.99 -15.96 -30.05
C ILE A 177 32.96 -16.21 -31.20
N LEU A 178 33.23 -17.49 -31.54
CA LEU A 178 34.03 -17.87 -32.68
C LEU A 178 33.58 -17.20 -33.98
N ASP A 179 34.47 -16.53 -34.68
CA ASP A 179 34.17 -15.85 -35.96
C ASP A 179 33.56 -16.79 -36.99
N GLY A 180 33.99 -18.04 -37.01
CA GLY A 180 33.42 -19.07 -37.87
C GLY A 180 31.93 -19.32 -37.62
N ILE A 181 31.48 -19.34 -36.33
CA ILE A 181 30.08 -19.46 -35.96
C ILE A 181 29.35 -18.17 -36.32
N LEU A 182 29.93 -17.01 -35.92
CA LEU A 182 29.34 -15.70 -36.15
C LEU A 182 29.01 -15.47 -37.65
N ASN A 183 29.90 -15.95 -38.52
CA ASN A 183 29.73 -15.83 -39.98
C ASN A 183 28.83 -16.91 -40.60
N SER A 184 28.69 -18.07 -39.94
CA SER A 184 27.99 -19.24 -40.50
C SER A 184 26.48 -19.20 -40.30
N THR A 185 25.99 -18.69 -39.16
CA THR A 185 24.56 -18.77 -38.84
C THR A 185 23.96 -17.40 -38.49
N LYS A 186 22.64 -17.29 -38.64
CA LYS A 186 21.82 -16.19 -38.09
C LYS A 186 21.25 -16.54 -36.70
N ASN A 187 21.45 -17.77 -36.24
CA ASN A 187 20.80 -18.33 -35.05
C ASN A 187 21.63 -18.07 -33.79
N ILE A 188 21.99 -16.81 -33.58
CA ILE A 188 22.71 -16.34 -32.39
C ILE A 188 21.77 -15.44 -31.63
N GLY A 189 21.61 -15.68 -30.30
CA GLY A 189 20.78 -14.88 -29.42
C GLY A 189 21.55 -14.42 -28.18
N MET A 190 21.08 -13.33 -27.58
CA MET A 190 21.68 -12.76 -26.38
C MET A 190 21.19 -13.53 -25.14
N ILE A 191 22.07 -13.64 -24.12
CA ILE A 191 21.74 -14.30 -22.84
C ILE A 191 21.82 -13.35 -21.64
N ASN A 192 21.89 -12.06 -21.90
CA ASN A 192 21.92 -11.06 -20.84
C ASN A 192 20.67 -11.16 -19.96
N VAL A 193 20.88 -11.22 -18.66
CA VAL A 193 19.80 -11.18 -17.65
C VAL A 193 19.86 -9.87 -16.89
N LEU A 194 18.71 -9.40 -16.46
CA LEU A 194 18.56 -8.17 -15.71
C LEU A 194 17.94 -8.51 -14.37
N ARG A 195 18.75 -8.31 -13.33
CA ARG A 195 18.30 -8.49 -11.95
C ARG A 195 17.64 -7.21 -11.45
N GLY A 196 16.58 -7.35 -10.66
CA GLY A 196 16.06 -6.23 -9.89
C GLY A 196 17.11 -5.69 -8.89
N ASP A 197 16.83 -4.53 -8.31
CA ASP A 197 17.70 -3.91 -7.29
C ASP A 197 17.92 -4.82 -6.06
N ASP A 198 17.03 -5.78 -5.84
CA ASP A 198 17.10 -6.81 -4.80
C ASP A 198 17.80 -8.11 -5.25
N GLY A 199 18.36 -8.12 -6.45
CA GLY A 199 19.06 -9.27 -7.04
C GLY A 199 18.15 -10.36 -7.62
N VAL A 200 16.82 -10.25 -7.48
CA VAL A 200 15.85 -11.25 -7.97
C VAL A 200 15.50 -11.01 -9.42
N LEU A 201 15.57 -12.05 -10.24
CA LEU A 201 15.21 -12.02 -11.65
C LEU A 201 13.71 -12.29 -11.84
N ARG A 202 12.96 -11.26 -12.21
CA ARG A 202 11.51 -11.35 -12.49
C ARG A 202 11.18 -11.06 -13.95
N GLN A 203 12.09 -10.39 -14.62
CA GLN A 203 11.88 -9.84 -15.97
C GLN A 203 13.07 -10.16 -16.85
N MET A 204 12.82 -10.32 -18.13
CA MET A 204 13.84 -10.55 -19.14
C MET A 204 13.62 -9.57 -20.31
N PRO A 205 14.68 -9.01 -20.89
CA PRO A 205 14.57 -8.20 -22.10
C PRO A 205 14.10 -9.06 -23.27
N LEU A 206 13.32 -8.49 -24.17
CA LEU A 206 12.99 -9.14 -25.44
C LEU A 206 14.17 -9.06 -26.42
N PHE A 207 14.79 -7.92 -26.44
CA PHE A 207 15.94 -7.59 -27.26
C PHE A 207 16.81 -6.55 -26.55
N LEU A 208 18.06 -6.46 -26.99
CA LEU A 208 19.09 -5.60 -26.44
C LEU A 208 19.57 -4.64 -27.53
N ASN A 209 19.84 -3.39 -27.18
CA ASN A 209 20.37 -2.40 -28.10
C ASN A 209 21.90 -2.45 -28.07
N TYR A 210 22.51 -2.60 -29.23
CA TYR A 210 23.95 -2.48 -29.43
C TYR A 210 24.23 -1.70 -30.71
N ASN A 211 24.93 -0.59 -30.60
CA ASN A 211 25.22 0.32 -31.72
C ASN A 211 23.97 0.73 -32.51
N GLY A 212 22.84 1.00 -31.81
CA GLY A 212 21.58 1.43 -32.42
C GLY A 212 20.80 0.33 -33.12
N LYS A 213 21.25 -0.94 -33.05
CA LYS A 213 20.56 -2.11 -33.61
C LYS A 213 20.03 -3.00 -32.48
N TYR A 214 18.92 -3.70 -32.75
CA TYR A 214 18.26 -4.56 -31.77
C TYR A 214 18.61 -6.03 -32.00
N TYR A 215 19.11 -6.68 -30.96
CA TYR A 215 19.50 -8.09 -30.98
C TYR A 215 18.59 -8.89 -30.06
N PRO A 216 17.96 -9.97 -30.53
CA PRO A 216 16.99 -10.74 -29.74
C PRO A 216 17.67 -11.58 -28.65
N GLN A 217 16.95 -11.85 -27.58
CA GLN A 217 17.30 -12.88 -26.62
C GLN A 217 17.34 -14.27 -27.29
N LEU A 218 18.20 -15.17 -26.78
CA LEU A 218 18.31 -16.55 -27.25
C LEU A 218 16.96 -17.26 -27.17
N ALA A 219 16.30 -17.16 -26.03
CA ALA A 219 14.96 -17.74 -25.84
C ALA A 219 13.92 -17.18 -26.82
N LEU A 220 13.98 -15.88 -27.14
CA LEU A 220 13.09 -15.30 -28.16
C LEU A 220 13.35 -15.90 -29.55
N LYS A 221 14.62 -16.09 -29.93
CA LYS A 221 14.99 -16.73 -31.22
C LYS A 221 14.41 -18.13 -31.32
N VAL A 222 14.56 -18.95 -30.28
CA VAL A 222 14.02 -20.32 -30.23
C VAL A 222 12.49 -20.31 -30.27
N ALA A 223 11.84 -19.39 -29.57
CA ALA A 223 10.39 -19.25 -29.62
C ALA A 223 9.91 -18.82 -31.01
N LEU A 224 10.61 -17.90 -31.70
CA LEU A 224 10.29 -17.49 -33.07
C LEU A 224 10.35 -18.67 -34.04
N ASN A 225 11.38 -19.52 -33.92
CA ASN A 225 11.47 -20.76 -34.74
C ASN A 225 10.25 -21.66 -34.50
N SER A 226 9.92 -21.87 -33.21
CA SER A 226 8.78 -22.71 -32.83
C SER A 226 7.44 -22.17 -33.31
N LEU A 227 7.33 -20.86 -33.51
CA LEU A 227 6.14 -20.20 -34.09
C LEU A 227 6.16 -20.08 -35.63
N GLY A 228 7.19 -20.59 -36.28
CA GLY A 228 7.36 -20.45 -37.74
C GLY A 228 7.74 -19.02 -38.19
N LEU A 229 8.31 -18.23 -37.29
CA LEU A 229 8.68 -16.81 -37.49
C LEU A 229 10.20 -16.60 -37.52
N ASN A 230 10.98 -17.65 -37.71
CA ASN A 230 12.44 -17.64 -37.63
C ASN A 230 13.11 -16.65 -38.61
N ASP A 231 12.55 -16.49 -39.80
CA ASP A 231 13.08 -15.60 -40.84
C ASP A 231 12.52 -14.18 -40.78
N LYS A 232 11.55 -13.93 -39.92
CA LYS A 232 10.96 -12.60 -39.75
C LYS A 232 11.93 -11.67 -39.04
N LYS A 233 12.21 -10.52 -39.66
CA LYS A 233 13.11 -9.49 -39.09
C LYS A 233 12.36 -8.26 -38.61
N ASP A 234 11.15 -8.04 -39.11
CA ASP A 234 10.37 -6.83 -38.78
C ASP A 234 9.29 -7.17 -37.76
N PHE A 235 9.33 -6.49 -36.62
CA PHE A 235 8.39 -6.66 -35.52
C PHE A 235 7.75 -5.33 -35.15
N GLU A 236 6.53 -5.39 -34.68
CA GLU A 236 5.78 -4.22 -34.24
C GLU A 236 5.45 -4.29 -32.77
N ILE A 237 5.76 -3.21 -32.03
CA ILE A 237 5.16 -2.95 -30.72
C ILE A 237 3.99 -2.00 -30.96
N ASN A 238 2.77 -2.47 -30.70
CA ASN A 238 1.55 -1.72 -30.94
C ASN A 238 1.37 -0.56 -29.93
N LYS A 239 0.37 0.31 -30.16
CA LYS A 239 0.07 1.45 -29.27
C LYS A 239 -0.26 1.05 -27.84
N LYS A 240 -0.68 -0.19 -27.59
CA LYS A 240 -0.97 -0.71 -26.24
C LYS A 240 0.29 -1.17 -25.49
N GLY A 241 1.45 -1.24 -26.16
CA GLY A 241 2.70 -1.74 -25.61
C GLY A 241 2.78 -3.27 -25.65
N GLU A 242 2.29 -3.88 -26.72
CA GLU A 242 2.34 -5.32 -26.94
C GLU A 242 3.16 -5.61 -28.20
N LEU A 243 4.14 -6.53 -28.11
CA LEU A 243 4.88 -7.05 -29.26
C LEU A 243 4.02 -8.06 -29.99
N ILE A 244 3.92 -7.92 -31.31
CA ILE A 244 3.11 -8.78 -32.18
C ILE A 244 3.98 -9.91 -32.74
N LEU A 245 3.71 -11.14 -32.33
CA LEU A 245 4.36 -12.37 -32.80
C LEU A 245 3.33 -13.28 -33.45
N GLY A 246 3.16 -13.15 -34.78
CA GLY A 246 2.09 -13.85 -35.48
C GLY A 246 0.71 -13.46 -34.92
N ASN A 247 0.00 -14.44 -34.37
CA ASN A 247 -1.31 -14.24 -33.71
C ASN A 247 -1.21 -13.91 -32.22
N LYS A 248 0.00 -13.96 -31.63
CA LYS A 248 0.23 -13.69 -30.20
C LYS A 248 0.54 -12.22 -29.94
N LYS A 249 0.07 -11.73 -28.78
CA LYS A 249 0.31 -10.36 -28.29
C LYS A 249 1.05 -10.45 -26.98
N ILE A 250 2.32 -10.14 -26.98
CA ILE A 250 3.22 -10.25 -25.84
C ILE A 250 3.25 -8.91 -25.11
N PRO A 251 2.83 -8.84 -23.83
CA PRO A 251 2.87 -7.60 -23.08
C PRO A 251 4.32 -7.18 -22.80
N VAL A 252 4.66 -5.94 -23.16
CA VAL A 252 6.00 -5.37 -22.97
C VAL A 252 5.96 -4.33 -21.87
N ASN A 253 6.87 -4.41 -20.93
CA ASN A 253 7.04 -3.43 -19.87
C ASN A 253 7.59 -2.10 -20.41
N LYS A 254 7.61 -1.05 -19.58
CA LYS A 254 8.09 0.28 -19.98
C LYS A 254 9.56 0.28 -20.42
N ASP A 255 10.36 -0.60 -19.89
CA ASP A 255 11.79 -0.76 -20.13
C ASP A 255 12.11 -1.73 -21.28
N GLY A 256 11.13 -2.20 -22.05
CA GLY A 256 11.32 -3.15 -23.12
C GLY A 256 11.46 -4.61 -22.68
N SER A 257 11.27 -4.91 -21.40
CA SER A 257 11.28 -6.27 -20.86
C SER A 257 9.90 -6.93 -20.88
N ILE A 258 9.89 -8.23 -20.61
CA ILE A 258 8.69 -9.02 -20.29
C ILE A 258 8.79 -9.55 -18.86
N THR A 259 7.66 -9.67 -18.17
CA THR A 259 7.61 -10.27 -16.84
C THR A 259 7.31 -11.76 -16.97
N LEU A 260 8.22 -12.60 -16.47
CA LEU A 260 8.10 -14.03 -16.57
C LEU A 260 7.06 -14.59 -15.58
N ASN A 261 6.41 -15.64 -16.01
CA ASN A 261 5.54 -16.48 -15.21
C ASN A 261 6.27 -17.80 -14.90
N TRP A 262 6.42 -18.11 -13.62
CA TRP A 262 7.24 -19.25 -13.19
C TRP A 262 6.36 -20.50 -13.00
N TYR A 263 6.88 -21.65 -13.42
CA TYR A 263 6.15 -22.93 -13.40
C TYR A 263 6.50 -23.80 -12.19
N GLY A 264 7.71 -23.67 -11.65
CA GLY A 264 8.21 -24.43 -10.52
C GLY A 264 9.60 -23.94 -10.09
N GLY A 265 10.18 -24.59 -9.10
CA GLY A 265 11.59 -24.42 -8.73
C GLY A 265 12.54 -25.02 -9.75
N ALA A 266 13.82 -25.16 -9.40
CA ALA A 266 14.80 -25.88 -10.21
C ALA A 266 14.32 -27.29 -10.54
N GLU A 267 14.73 -27.82 -11.70
CA GLU A 267 14.33 -29.12 -12.25
C GLU A 267 12.83 -29.27 -12.61
N THR A 268 12.16 -28.13 -12.85
CA THR A 268 10.76 -28.14 -13.35
C THR A 268 10.67 -28.74 -14.75
N PHE A 269 11.60 -28.43 -15.66
CA PHE A 269 11.68 -29.04 -16.97
C PHE A 269 12.43 -30.38 -16.92
N GLU A 270 12.19 -31.27 -17.90
CA GLU A 270 12.91 -32.53 -18.00
C GLU A 270 14.42 -32.30 -18.17
N HIS A 271 15.24 -32.80 -17.23
CA HIS A 271 16.69 -32.76 -17.30
C HIS A 271 17.25 -34.10 -17.76
N ILE A 272 18.06 -34.05 -18.81
CA ILE A 272 18.84 -35.18 -19.32
C ILE A 272 20.31 -34.89 -18.98
N PRO A 273 20.94 -35.62 -18.04
CA PRO A 273 22.36 -35.46 -17.75
C PRO A 273 23.22 -35.64 -19.01
N LEU A 274 24.13 -34.71 -19.27
CA LEU A 274 24.95 -34.71 -20.50
C LEU A 274 25.75 -36.00 -20.64
N TYR A 275 26.27 -36.58 -19.55
CA TYR A 275 27.02 -37.84 -19.59
C TYR A 275 26.16 -39.01 -20.08
N LYS A 276 24.87 -39.04 -19.73
CA LYS A 276 23.96 -40.10 -20.21
C LYS A 276 23.71 -39.96 -21.72
N LEU A 277 23.59 -38.72 -22.20
CA LEU A 277 23.44 -38.46 -23.65
C LEU A 277 24.71 -38.83 -24.41
N ILE A 278 25.90 -38.56 -23.84
CA ILE A 278 27.18 -39.01 -24.45
C ILE A 278 27.21 -40.55 -24.56
N LYS A 279 26.86 -41.27 -23.50
CA LYS A 279 26.82 -42.74 -23.50
C LYS A 279 25.79 -43.27 -24.51
N ALA A 280 24.60 -42.66 -24.60
CA ALA A 280 23.59 -43.04 -25.60
C ALA A 280 24.11 -42.85 -27.06
N MET A 281 24.77 -41.76 -27.34
CA MET A 281 25.41 -41.47 -28.65
C MET A 281 26.51 -42.50 -28.96
N GLU A 282 27.24 -42.99 -27.96
CA GLU A 282 28.28 -44.02 -28.10
C GLU A 282 27.72 -45.44 -28.20
N GLY A 283 26.39 -45.62 -28.15
CA GLY A 283 25.72 -46.90 -28.36
C GLY A 283 25.36 -47.65 -27.08
N ASP A 284 25.45 -47.03 -25.92
CA ASP A 284 24.98 -47.64 -24.67
C ASP A 284 23.44 -47.80 -24.68
N LYS A 285 22.98 -49.03 -24.76
CA LYS A 285 21.56 -49.39 -24.87
C LYS A 285 20.74 -49.10 -23.59
N ASN A 286 21.39 -48.83 -22.48
CA ASN A 286 20.73 -48.47 -21.24
C ASN A 286 20.12 -47.06 -21.28
N TYR A 287 20.58 -46.20 -22.20
CA TYR A 287 20.12 -44.82 -22.34
C TYR A 287 19.45 -44.65 -23.68
N LYS A 288 18.16 -44.32 -23.68
CA LYS A 288 17.37 -43.99 -24.88
C LYS A 288 16.60 -42.71 -24.63
N PHE A 289 16.71 -41.76 -25.53
CA PHE A 289 16.03 -40.46 -25.44
C PHE A 289 15.27 -40.24 -26.75
N ASP A 290 14.10 -39.62 -26.63
CA ASP A 290 13.30 -39.19 -27.78
C ASP A 290 13.33 -37.67 -27.87
N PHE A 291 13.84 -37.15 -28.98
CA PHE A 291 13.97 -35.71 -29.25
C PHE A 291 13.05 -35.24 -30.36
N LYS A 292 12.20 -36.11 -30.91
CA LYS A 292 11.30 -35.75 -31.98
C LYS A 292 10.38 -34.59 -31.56
N ASP A 293 10.35 -33.54 -32.37
CA ASP A 293 9.56 -32.33 -32.17
C ASP A 293 9.85 -31.57 -30.84
N LYS A 294 10.90 -31.94 -30.11
CA LYS A 294 11.30 -31.30 -28.87
C LYS A 294 12.20 -30.08 -29.09
N ILE A 295 12.14 -29.14 -28.15
CA ILE A 295 13.07 -28.03 -28.02
C ILE A 295 14.12 -28.44 -26.99
N VAL A 296 15.36 -28.58 -27.42
CA VAL A 296 16.46 -29.10 -26.62
C VAL A 296 17.40 -27.96 -26.23
N TYR A 297 17.59 -27.72 -24.95
CA TYR A 297 18.55 -26.75 -24.44
C TYR A 297 19.76 -27.44 -23.82
N PHE A 298 20.96 -27.03 -24.21
CA PHE A 298 22.20 -27.38 -23.52
C PHE A 298 22.56 -26.25 -22.56
N GLY A 299 22.81 -26.57 -21.30
CA GLY A 299 23.24 -25.57 -20.33
C GLY A 299 23.79 -26.16 -19.03
N ALA A 300 24.53 -25.32 -18.30
CA ALA A 300 25.09 -25.70 -17.01
C ALA A 300 24.04 -25.59 -15.91
N THR A 301 23.93 -26.66 -15.11
CA THR A 301 23.10 -26.69 -13.90
C THR A 301 23.94 -26.87 -12.64
N VAL A 302 25.24 -27.14 -12.79
CA VAL A 302 26.21 -27.25 -11.70
C VAL A 302 26.56 -25.89 -11.15
N SER A 303 26.55 -25.75 -9.82
CA SER A 303 26.83 -24.49 -9.11
C SER A 303 28.24 -23.94 -9.35
N SER A 304 29.22 -24.84 -9.57
CA SER A 304 30.63 -24.47 -9.81
C SER A 304 30.86 -23.71 -11.12
N LEU A 305 29.97 -23.80 -12.09
CA LEU A 305 30.04 -23.06 -13.36
C LEU A 305 29.35 -21.68 -13.31
N SER A 306 28.88 -21.26 -12.14
CA SER A 306 28.44 -19.88 -11.80
C SER A 306 27.26 -19.31 -12.58
N ASP A 307 26.42 -20.12 -13.25
CA ASP A 307 25.24 -19.62 -13.95
C ASP A 307 23.94 -19.80 -13.15
N ILE A 308 24.02 -19.48 -11.84
CA ILE A 308 22.88 -19.53 -10.92
C ILE A 308 22.23 -18.16 -10.82
N LYS A 309 20.89 -18.15 -10.84
CA LYS A 309 20.04 -16.97 -10.71
C LYS A 309 19.13 -17.13 -9.50
N THR A 310 18.84 -16.02 -8.83
CA THR A 310 17.77 -15.96 -7.84
C THR A 310 16.49 -15.51 -8.55
N VAL A 311 15.45 -16.30 -8.44
CA VAL A 311 14.12 -16.06 -9.06
C VAL A 311 13.03 -16.10 -8.01
N PRO A 312 11.78 -15.64 -8.28
CA PRO A 312 10.68 -15.63 -7.31
C PRO A 312 10.38 -16.96 -6.66
N VAL A 313 10.59 -18.07 -7.35
CA VAL A 313 10.23 -19.42 -6.92
C VAL A 313 11.40 -20.21 -6.32
N ASP A 314 12.64 -19.80 -6.62
CA ASP A 314 13.85 -20.47 -6.14
C ASP A 314 15.03 -19.49 -6.03
N ARG A 315 15.91 -19.73 -5.07
CA ARG A 315 17.14 -18.95 -4.89
C ARG A 315 18.32 -19.48 -5.70
N VAL A 316 18.26 -20.74 -6.04
CA VAL A 316 19.31 -21.50 -6.75
C VAL A 316 18.72 -22.03 -8.05
N TYR A 317 18.55 -21.16 -9.04
CA TYR A 317 17.87 -21.46 -10.28
C TYR A 317 18.86 -21.41 -11.47
N PRO A 318 19.06 -22.50 -12.23
CA PRO A 318 19.97 -22.52 -13.36
C PRO A 318 19.57 -21.52 -14.45
N GLY A 319 20.56 -20.84 -15.06
CA GLY A 319 20.32 -19.88 -16.13
C GLY A 319 19.61 -20.50 -17.34
N VAL A 320 19.96 -21.74 -17.69
CA VAL A 320 19.31 -22.48 -18.76
C VAL A 320 17.80 -22.69 -18.50
N GLU A 321 17.40 -22.88 -17.25
CA GLU A 321 15.95 -22.98 -16.91
C GLU A 321 15.23 -21.64 -17.00
N VAL A 322 15.93 -20.51 -16.82
CA VAL A 322 15.37 -19.19 -17.13
C VAL A 322 15.05 -19.08 -18.63
N GLN A 323 15.96 -19.56 -19.50
CA GLN A 323 15.76 -19.55 -20.95
C GLN A 323 14.56 -20.43 -21.34
N THR A 324 14.46 -21.64 -20.79
CA THR A 324 13.34 -22.56 -21.06
C THR A 324 12.00 -22.01 -20.54
N THR A 325 11.99 -21.41 -19.34
CA THR A 325 10.82 -20.70 -18.79
C THR A 325 10.37 -19.56 -19.72
N TYR A 326 11.32 -18.79 -20.24
CA TYR A 326 11.02 -17.70 -21.18
C TYR A 326 10.39 -18.24 -22.48
N VAL A 327 10.98 -19.29 -23.10
CA VAL A 327 10.42 -19.93 -24.31
C VAL A 327 8.99 -20.40 -24.05
N ASN A 328 8.80 -21.12 -22.95
CA ASN A 328 7.49 -21.64 -22.57
C ASN A 328 6.45 -20.53 -22.41
N ASN A 329 6.80 -19.42 -21.74
CA ASN A 329 5.93 -18.26 -21.58
C ASN A 329 5.49 -17.65 -22.92
N ILE A 330 6.39 -17.55 -23.90
CA ILE A 330 6.06 -17.05 -25.24
C ILE A 330 5.15 -18.04 -26.00
N LEU A 331 5.50 -19.34 -25.96
CA LEU A 331 4.74 -20.37 -26.67
C LEU A 331 3.31 -20.50 -26.15
N ASP A 332 3.12 -20.44 -24.85
CA ASP A 332 1.80 -20.57 -24.21
C ASP A 332 1.07 -19.22 -24.08
N ASN A 333 1.71 -18.11 -24.47
CA ASN A 333 1.21 -16.75 -24.25
C ASN A 333 0.89 -16.49 -22.75
N ASN A 334 1.75 -17.01 -21.88
CA ASN A 334 1.54 -17.08 -20.44
C ASN A 334 2.47 -16.10 -19.67
N LEU A 335 2.52 -14.84 -20.12
CA LEU A 335 3.33 -13.78 -19.55
C LEU A 335 2.51 -12.94 -18.58
N ILE A 336 3.14 -12.52 -17.50
CA ILE A 336 2.50 -11.64 -16.52
C ILE A 336 2.39 -10.22 -17.06
N LYS A 337 1.18 -9.67 -17.00
CA LYS A 337 0.88 -8.28 -17.33
C LYS A 337 0.62 -7.49 -16.06
N LYS A 338 1.42 -6.46 -15.80
CA LYS A 338 1.14 -5.54 -14.70
C LYS A 338 -0.06 -4.66 -15.03
N ILE A 339 -0.96 -4.47 -14.05
CA ILE A 339 -2.12 -3.57 -14.20
C ILE A 339 -1.67 -2.14 -14.54
N ALA A 340 -2.40 -1.48 -15.43
CA ALA A 340 -2.11 -0.08 -15.72
C ALA A 340 -2.31 0.81 -14.47
N PRO A 341 -1.43 1.80 -14.23
CA PRO A 341 -1.48 2.64 -13.03
C PRO A 341 -2.83 3.30 -12.77
N ALA A 342 -3.56 3.67 -13.84
CA ALA A 342 -4.89 4.28 -13.72
C ALA A 342 -5.92 3.33 -13.07
N TRP A 343 -5.92 2.05 -13.44
CA TRP A 343 -6.80 1.06 -12.82
C TRP A 343 -6.44 0.78 -11.37
N ASN A 344 -5.14 0.79 -11.04
CA ASN A 344 -4.70 0.65 -9.65
C ASN A 344 -5.23 1.80 -8.78
N VAL A 345 -5.20 3.04 -9.29
CA VAL A 345 -5.79 4.19 -8.59
C VAL A 345 -7.30 4.01 -8.40
N ILE A 346 -8.01 3.56 -9.42
CA ILE A 346 -9.47 3.31 -9.31
C ILE A 346 -9.78 2.26 -8.24
N ILE A 347 -9.03 1.16 -8.21
CA ILE A 347 -9.19 0.10 -7.18
C ILE A 347 -8.96 0.69 -5.78
N ILE A 348 -7.89 1.45 -5.59
CA ILE A 348 -7.59 2.11 -4.32
C ILE A 348 -8.74 3.03 -3.90
N MET A 349 -9.29 3.81 -4.81
CA MET A 349 -10.41 4.71 -4.53
C MET A 349 -11.67 3.94 -4.11
N ILE A 350 -12.00 2.84 -4.79
CA ILE A 350 -13.14 1.99 -4.43
C ILE A 350 -12.97 1.42 -3.01
N LEU A 351 -11.80 0.84 -2.72
CA LEU A 351 -11.51 0.26 -1.42
C LEU A 351 -11.54 1.30 -0.29
N ALA A 352 -11.06 2.52 -0.56
CA ALA A 352 -11.12 3.63 0.37
C ALA A 352 -12.56 4.06 0.67
N VAL A 353 -13.39 4.24 -0.38
CA VAL A 353 -14.80 4.60 -0.21
C VAL A 353 -15.55 3.55 0.62
N LEU A 354 -15.31 2.26 0.34
CA LEU A 354 -15.89 1.17 1.12
C LEU A 354 -15.44 1.21 2.59
N THR A 355 -14.15 1.43 2.84
CA THR A 355 -13.60 1.55 4.19
C THR A 355 -14.24 2.72 4.95
N ILE A 356 -14.31 3.90 4.33
CA ILE A 356 -14.93 5.10 4.92
C ILE A 356 -16.40 4.85 5.22
N ALA A 357 -17.14 4.26 4.27
CA ALA A 357 -18.55 3.96 4.44
C ALA A 357 -18.81 3.02 5.64
N ILE A 358 -18.01 1.98 5.80
CA ILE A 358 -18.09 1.03 6.93
C ILE A 358 -17.81 1.75 8.25
N VAL A 359 -16.72 2.51 8.34
CA VAL A 359 -16.34 3.21 9.58
C VAL A 359 -17.41 4.22 10.01
N LEU A 360 -18.03 4.91 9.06
CA LEU A 360 -19.07 5.90 9.37
C LEU A 360 -20.44 5.27 9.69
N SER A 361 -20.74 4.08 9.15
CA SER A 361 -22.04 3.43 9.31
C SER A 361 -22.15 2.55 10.54
N LEU A 362 -21.06 1.96 11.00
CA LEU A 362 -21.05 1.02 12.14
C LEU A 362 -20.52 1.71 13.39
N ASP A 363 -21.06 1.36 14.57
CA ASP A 363 -20.64 1.94 15.85
C ASP A 363 -19.68 1.06 16.65
N SER A 364 -19.74 -0.25 16.47
CA SER A 364 -18.91 -1.20 17.19
C SER A 364 -17.51 -1.31 16.57
N MET A 365 -16.46 -0.93 17.31
CA MET A 365 -15.07 -0.97 16.82
C MET A 365 -14.61 -2.38 16.40
N PRO A 366 -14.87 -3.47 17.16
CA PRO A 366 -14.52 -4.82 16.70
C PRO A 366 -15.16 -5.20 15.36
N VAL A 367 -16.43 -4.82 15.14
CA VAL A 367 -17.13 -5.08 13.87
C VAL A 367 -16.54 -4.26 12.74
N ILE A 368 -16.18 -2.98 12.97
CA ILE A 368 -15.51 -2.14 11.98
C ILE A 368 -14.18 -2.76 11.56
N ILE A 369 -13.34 -3.13 12.53
CA ILE A 369 -12.02 -3.72 12.27
C ILE A 369 -12.19 -5.03 11.49
N GLY A 370 -13.06 -5.93 11.93
CA GLY A 370 -13.35 -7.18 11.24
C GLY A 370 -13.81 -6.97 9.80
N SER A 371 -14.69 -6.00 9.56
CA SER A 371 -15.18 -5.68 8.21
C SER A 371 -14.07 -5.13 7.29
N VAL A 372 -13.19 -4.26 7.80
CA VAL A 372 -12.06 -3.72 7.03
C VAL A 372 -11.05 -4.82 6.70
N ILE A 373 -10.76 -5.72 7.64
CA ILE A 373 -9.91 -6.89 7.42
C ILE A 373 -10.53 -7.78 6.34
N THR A 374 -11.84 -8.01 6.38
CA THR A 374 -12.56 -8.82 5.38
C THR A 374 -12.45 -8.22 3.98
N ILE A 375 -12.60 -6.90 3.82
CA ILE A 375 -12.41 -6.22 2.52
C ILE A 375 -11.01 -6.49 1.98
N TYR A 376 -9.99 -6.36 2.83
CA TYR A 376 -8.61 -6.62 2.42
C TYR A 376 -8.41 -8.07 1.98
N PHE A 377 -8.93 -9.05 2.74
CA PHE A 377 -8.82 -10.46 2.37
C PHE A 377 -9.53 -10.77 1.06
N VAL A 378 -10.73 -10.23 0.84
CA VAL A 378 -11.44 -10.37 -0.44
C VAL A 378 -10.63 -9.78 -1.59
N TYR A 379 -10.01 -8.62 -1.39
CA TYR A 379 -9.12 -8.03 -2.39
C TYR A 379 -7.89 -8.90 -2.66
N LEU A 380 -7.25 -9.43 -1.61
CA LEU A 380 -6.08 -10.31 -1.74
C LEU A 380 -6.42 -11.59 -2.50
N ILE A 381 -7.54 -12.24 -2.17
CA ILE A 381 -8.03 -13.42 -2.90
C ILE A 381 -8.29 -13.06 -4.38
N SER A 382 -8.89 -11.91 -4.64
CA SER A 382 -9.09 -11.42 -6.01
C SER A 382 -7.76 -11.23 -6.74
N ALA A 383 -6.73 -10.69 -6.08
CA ALA A 383 -5.41 -10.51 -6.67
C ALA A 383 -4.74 -11.86 -7.03
N TYR A 384 -4.90 -12.89 -6.22
CA TYR A 384 -4.49 -14.26 -6.55
C TYR A 384 -5.29 -14.82 -7.73
N TYR A 385 -6.61 -14.68 -7.72
CA TYR A 385 -7.48 -15.15 -8.79
C TYR A 385 -7.07 -14.56 -10.16
N PHE A 386 -6.88 -13.24 -10.22
CA PHE A 386 -6.46 -12.56 -11.45
C PHE A 386 -5.05 -12.96 -11.91
N MET A 387 -4.14 -13.23 -10.96
CA MET A 387 -2.80 -13.68 -11.28
C MET A 387 -2.79 -15.12 -11.83
N ILE A 388 -3.65 -16.01 -11.32
CA ILE A 388 -3.76 -17.41 -11.78
C ILE A 388 -4.44 -17.48 -13.14
N HIS A 389 -5.61 -16.85 -13.29
CA HIS A 389 -6.47 -17.08 -14.47
C HIS A 389 -6.27 -16.07 -15.60
N GLN A 390 -5.74 -14.89 -15.32
CA GLN A 390 -5.56 -13.83 -16.31
C GLN A 390 -4.12 -13.35 -16.45
N ASN A 391 -3.18 -13.94 -15.72
CA ASN A 391 -1.78 -13.51 -15.66
C ASN A 391 -1.64 -12.02 -15.35
N LEU A 392 -2.56 -11.48 -14.54
CA LEU A 392 -2.61 -10.06 -14.22
C LEU A 392 -2.01 -9.79 -12.83
N TRP A 393 -0.95 -9.00 -12.80
CA TRP A 393 -0.34 -8.53 -11.57
C TRP A 393 -1.07 -7.30 -11.05
N LEU A 394 -1.92 -7.49 -10.03
CA LEU A 394 -2.51 -6.41 -9.23
C LEU A 394 -1.56 -6.04 -8.09
N GLU A 395 -1.36 -4.75 -7.86
CA GLU A 395 -0.60 -4.28 -6.68
C GLU A 395 -1.44 -4.51 -5.42
N VAL A 396 -0.82 -5.04 -4.37
CA VAL A 396 -1.49 -5.31 -3.08
C VAL A 396 -0.99 -4.41 -1.94
N VAL A 397 0.27 -3.99 -1.99
CA VAL A 397 0.89 -3.18 -0.92
C VAL A 397 0.32 -1.76 -0.89
N SER A 398 0.25 -1.10 -2.04
CA SER A 398 -0.31 0.27 -2.13
C SER A 398 -1.76 0.34 -1.64
N PRO A 399 -2.70 -0.54 -2.04
CA PRO A 399 -4.06 -0.57 -1.51
C PRO A 399 -4.14 -0.78 0.00
N VAL A 400 -3.32 -1.68 0.57
CA VAL A 400 -3.28 -1.93 2.02
C VAL A 400 -2.90 -0.68 2.80
N ILE A 401 -1.81 -0.04 2.41
CA ILE A 401 -1.35 1.19 3.06
C ILE A 401 -2.46 2.24 3.04
N PHE A 402 -3.15 2.36 1.89
CA PHE A 402 -4.23 3.33 1.79
C PHE A 402 -5.46 2.99 2.63
N ILE A 403 -5.86 1.73 2.68
CA ILE A 403 -6.96 1.27 3.55
C ILE A 403 -6.65 1.61 5.02
N ILE A 404 -5.42 1.35 5.47
CA ILE A 404 -4.99 1.66 6.84
C ILE A 404 -5.05 3.17 7.10
N ILE A 405 -4.52 3.99 6.20
CA ILE A 405 -4.55 5.45 6.32
C ILE A 405 -5.99 5.97 6.33
N ALA A 406 -6.83 5.51 5.40
CA ALA A 406 -8.24 5.89 5.32
C ALA A 406 -9.00 5.49 6.58
N PHE A 407 -8.75 4.29 7.12
CA PHE A 407 -9.31 3.82 8.37
C PHE A 407 -8.95 4.73 9.54
N ILE A 408 -7.65 5.00 9.75
CA ILE A 408 -7.16 5.83 10.88
C ILE A 408 -7.76 7.23 10.80
N ILE A 409 -7.68 7.89 9.64
CA ILE A 409 -8.20 9.25 9.48
C ILE A 409 -9.71 9.28 9.72
N THR A 410 -10.44 8.31 9.19
CA THR A 410 -11.91 8.27 9.34
C THR A 410 -12.32 8.02 10.78
N VAL A 411 -11.61 7.17 11.52
CA VAL A 411 -11.85 6.94 12.96
C VAL A 411 -11.61 8.22 13.76
N ILE A 412 -10.52 8.94 13.49
CA ILE A 412 -10.23 10.23 14.15
C ILE A 412 -11.34 11.23 13.87
N VAL A 413 -11.75 11.39 12.61
CA VAL A 413 -12.83 12.31 12.22
C VAL A 413 -14.16 11.92 12.90
N LYS A 414 -14.50 10.63 12.92
CA LYS A 414 -15.70 10.13 13.61
C LYS A 414 -15.67 10.46 15.09
N TYR A 415 -14.54 10.26 15.75
CA TYR A 415 -14.36 10.59 17.16
C TYR A 415 -14.53 12.09 17.42
N LEU A 416 -13.92 12.95 16.61
CA LEU A 416 -14.05 14.42 16.74
C LEU A 416 -15.50 14.90 16.54
N ILE A 417 -16.22 14.32 15.58
CA ILE A 417 -17.64 14.63 15.39
C ILE A 417 -18.46 14.22 16.62
N LYS A 418 -18.24 13.00 17.11
CA LYS A 418 -18.99 12.46 18.27
C LYS A 418 -18.70 13.25 19.55
N SER A 419 -17.45 13.69 19.76
CA SER A 419 -17.08 14.55 20.87
C SER A 419 -17.79 15.90 20.81
N ARG A 420 -17.83 16.55 19.66
CA ARG A 420 -18.55 17.83 19.48
C ARG A 420 -20.06 17.70 19.70
N ASP A 421 -20.65 16.61 19.23
CA ASP A 421 -22.08 16.35 19.42
C ASP A 421 -22.38 16.09 20.89
N PHE A 422 -21.50 15.38 21.61
CA PHE A 422 -21.60 15.17 23.06
C PHE A 422 -21.51 16.50 23.83
N ASP A 423 -20.52 17.33 23.55
CA ASP A 423 -20.36 18.65 24.18
C ASP A 423 -21.60 19.53 23.97
N LYS A 424 -22.15 19.50 22.75
CA LYS A 424 -23.37 20.25 22.44
C LYS A 424 -24.58 19.70 23.21
N GLN A 425 -24.75 18.38 23.27
CA GLN A 425 -25.85 17.76 24.01
C GLN A 425 -25.70 18.01 25.52
N TYR A 426 -24.47 17.89 26.04
CA TYR A 426 -24.17 18.20 27.44
C TYR A 426 -24.52 19.65 27.79
N LYS A 427 -24.11 20.62 26.96
CA LYS A 427 -24.46 22.03 27.15
C LYS A 427 -25.97 22.26 27.11
N LEU A 428 -26.69 21.65 26.16
CA LEU A 428 -28.14 21.75 26.09
C LEU A 428 -28.87 21.14 27.30
N ALA A 429 -28.33 20.06 27.84
CA ALA A 429 -28.91 19.37 29.01
C ALA A 429 -28.63 20.07 30.33
N THR A 430 -27.53 20.85 30.45
CA THR A 430 -27.04 21.40 31.72
C THR A 430 -27.17 22.91 31.81
N THR A 431 -27.41 23.65 30.71
CA THR A 431 -27.49 25.11 30.72
C THR A 431 -28.88 25.65 30.42
N ASP A 432 -29.22 26.80 30.98
CA ASP A 432 -30.44 27.56 30.63
C ASP A 432 -30.24 28.33 29.33
N GLY A 433 -31.23 28.22 28.41
CA GLY A 433 -31.13 28.77 27.06
C GLY A 433 -31.17 30.31 27.01
N LEU A 434 -31.68 31.00 28.04
CA LEU A 434 -31.74 32.46 28.09
C LEU A 434 -30.49 33.08 28.67
N THR A 435 -30.08 32.57 29.84
CA THR A 435 -29.02 33.20 30.67
C THR A 435 -27.64 32.60 30.47
N GLU A 436 -27.54 31.43 29.83
CA GLU A 436 -26.31 30.61 29.68
C GLU A 436 -25.68 30.19 31.04
N LEU A 437 -26.41 30.35 32.13
CA LEU A 437 -26.08 29.75 33.41
C LEU A 437 -26.43 28.26 33.39
N TYR A 438 -25.96 27.53 34.41
CA TYR A 438 -26.48 26.18 34.60
C TYR A 438 -27.97 26.20 34.91
N ASN A 439 -28.72 25.17 34.46
CA ASN A 439 -30.15 25.07 34.65
C ASN A 439 -30.49 24.47 36.03
N HIS A 440 -31.79 24.48 36.38
CA HIS A 440 -32.30 23.95 37.64
C HIS A 440 -31.97 22.46 37.86
N ARG A 441 -32.00 21.65 36.78
CA ARG A 441 -31.63 20.24 36.89
C ARG A 441 -30.17 20.04 37.29
N TYR A 442 -29.25 20.76 36.68
CA TYR A 442 -27.84 20.71 37.02
C TYR A 442 -27.61 21.20 38.46
N PHE A 443 -28.32 22.24 38.89
CA PHE A 443 -28.30 22.70 40.29
C PHE A 443 -28.65 21.57 41.25
N GLN A 444 -29.73 20.84 41.04
CA GLN A 444 -30.17 19.72 41.89
C GLN A 444 -29.13 18.60 41.96
N GLU A 445 -28.56 18.23 40.82
CA GLU A 445 -27.51 17.21 40.75
C GLU A 445 -26.27 17.64 41.51
N GLN A 446 -25.86 18.91 41.41
CA GLN A 446 -24.71 19.46 42.13
C GLN A 446 -24.98 19.54 43.63
N MET A 447 -26.13 19.97 44.06
CA MET A 447 -26.49 20.02 45.49
C MET A 447 -26.40 18.64 46.15
N GLN A 448 -26.91 17.58 45.50
CA GLN A 448 -26.76 16.21 45.99
C GLN A 448 -25.28 15.80 46.10
N MET A 449 -24.49 16.11 45.07
CA MET A 449 -23.06 15.81 45.05
C MET A 449 -22.30 16.54 46.17
N PHE A 450 -22.55 17.85 46.35
CA PHE A 450 -21.86 18.63 47.42
C PHE A 450 -22.26 18.17 48.81
N CYS A 451 -23.51 17.85 49.08
CA CYS A 451 -23.93 17.27 50.36
C CYS A 451 -23.28 15.92 50.64
N SER A 452 -23.19 15.05 49.61
CA SER A 452 -22.54 13.75 49.72
C SER A 452 -21.03 13.88 50.02
N ASN A 453 -20.37 14.80 49.31
CA ASN A 453 -18.94 15.10 49.50
C ASN A 453 -18.67 15.74 50.89
N ALA A 454 -19.50 16.70 51.32
CA ALA A 454 -19.38 17.35 52.60
C ALA A 454 -19.53 16.35 53.77
N LYS A 455 -20.48 15.40 53.64
CA LYS A 455 -20.63 14.31 54.60
C LYS A 455 -19.43 13.37 54.65
N ARG A 456 -18.84 13.06 53.49
CA ARG A 456 -17.74 12.08 53.38
C ARG A 456 -16.38 12.65 53.78
N TYR A 457 -16.12 13.90 53.40
CA TYR A 457 -14.80 14.53 53.53
C TYR A 457 -14.75 15.64 54.60
N GLU A 458 -15.85 15.78 55.38
CA GLU A 458 -16.01 16.84 56.40
C GLU A 458 -15.77 18.24 55.81
N SER A 459 -16.10 18.44 54.54
CA SER A 459 -15.93 19.71 53.83
C SER A 459 -17.16 20.59 54.02
N VAL A 460 -16.97 21.90 53.87
CA VAL A 460 -18.06 22.89 53.97
C VAL A 460 -18.34 23.47 52.60
N PHE A 461 -19.59 23.80 52.33
CA PHE A 461 -19.99 24.62 51.20
C PHE A 461 -21.19 25.49 51.60
N SER A 462 -21.40 26.57 50.85
CA SER A 462 -22.53 27.46 51.06
C SER A 462 -23.38 27.59 49.81
N LEU A 463 -24.63 27.85 49.97
CA LEU A 463 -25.61 28.12 48.94
C LEU A 463 -26.13 29.55 49.05
N ILE A 464 -26.13 30.29 47.97
CA ILE A 464 -26.82 31.57 47.86
C ILE A 464 -28.03 31.36 46.94
N ILE A 465 -29.21 31.73 47.36
CA ILE A 465 -30.38 31.87 46.48
C ILE A 465 -30.72 33.34 46.38
N LEU A 466 -31.00 33.81 45.21
CA LEU A 466 -31.25 35.22 44.96
C LEU A 466 -32.41 35.41 43.96
N ASP A 467 -33.04 36.56 44.03
CA ASP A 467 -34.19 36.96 43.19
C ASP A 467 -34.04 38.44 42.81
N ILE A 468 -34.48 38.78 41.58
CA ILE A 468 -34.46 40.15 41.11
C ILE A 468 -35.69 40.89 41.66
N ASP A 469 -35.39 41.92 42.44
CA ASP A 469 -36.46 42.67 43.14
C ASP A 469 -37.42 43.33 42.18
N PHE A 470 -38.72 43.14 42.47
CA PHE A 470 -39.84 43.70 41.70
C PHE A 470 -39.83 43.33 40.18
N PHE A 471 -39.28 42.19 39.82
CA PHE A 471 -39.08 41.82 38.40
C PHE A 471 -40.41 41.73 37.62
N LYS A 472 -41.49 41.28 38.25
CA LYS A 472 -42.82 41.28 37.61
C LYS A 472 -43.26 42.71 37.25
N LYS A 473 -43.12 43.67 38.17
CA LYS A 473 -43.45 45.08 37.92
C LYS A 473 -42.52 45.69 36.86
N PHE A 474 -41.27 45.24 36.82
CA PHE A 474 -40.33 45.64 35.79
C PHE A 474 -40.79 45.18 34.41
N ASN A 475 -41.22 43.91 34.27
CA ASN A 475 -41.76 43.39 33.04
C ASN A 475 -43.08 44.09 32.58
N ASP A 476 -43.96 44.41 33.55
CA ASP A 476 -45.21 45.13 33.25
C ASP A 476 -44.91 46.55 32.73
N ASN A 477 -43.81 47.21 33.17
CA ASN A 477 -43.45 48.55 32.76
C ASN A 477 -42.61 48.62 31.47
N PHE A 478 -41.72 47.64 31.25
CA PHE A 478 -40.71 47.70 30.15
C PHE A 478 -40.84 46.57 29.13
N GLY A 479 -41.78 45.66 29.37
CA GLY A 479 -42.01 44.49 28.51
C GLY A 479 -41.08 43.32 28.73
N HIS A 480 -41.50 42.09 28.41
CA HIS A 480 -40.76 40.85 28.61
C HIS A 480 -39.40 40.82 27.93
N GLN A 481 -39.25 41.43 26.75
CA GLN A 481 -37.98 41.50 26.05
C GLN A 481 -36.90 42.28 26.81
N SER A 482 -37.30 43.34 27.55
CA SER A 482 -36.41 44.08 28.41
C SER A 482 -36.08 43.32 29.69
N GLY A 483 -37.05 42.54 30.23
CA GLY A 483 -36.81 41.61 31.32
C GLY A 483 -35.80 40.53 30.96
N ASP A 484 -35.92 39.91 29.77
CA ASP A 484 -34.98 38.93 29.26
C ASP A 484 -33.56 39.53 29.11
N ALA A 485 -33.46 40.79 28.65
CA ALA A 485 -32.19 41.49 28.52
C ALA A 485 -31.55 41.74 29.91
N VAL A 486 -32.33 42.09 30.93
CA VAL A 486 -31.88 42.25 32.29
C VAL A 486 -31.45 40.92 32.92
N LEU A 487 -32.24 39.84 32.76
CA LEU A 487 -31.89 38.48 33.20
C LEU A 487 -30.51 38.03 32.66
N LYS A 488 -30.28 38.22 31.35
CA LYS A 488 -28.97 37.92 30.73
C LYS A 488 -27.83 38.71 31.34
N GLN A 489 -28.04 40.00 31.57
CA GLN A 489 -27.01 40.89 32.13
C GLN A 489 -26.73 40.58 33.60
N VAL A 490 -27.76 40.34 34.43
CA VAL A 490 -27.59 39.91 35.82
C VAL A 490 -26.83 38.59 35.87
N ALA A 491 -27.24 37.59 35.09
CA ALA A 491 -26.57 36.30 35.01
C ALA A 491 -25.08 36.46 34.66
N SER A 492 -24.76 37.26 33.63
CA SER A 492 -23.39 37.56 33.23
C SER A 492 -22.60 38.27 34.34
N THR A 493 -23.24 39.19 35.08
CA THR A 493 -22.62 39.90 36.21
C THR A 493 -22.30 38.97 37.35
N LEU A 494 -23.24 38.10 37.73
CA LEU A 494 -23.00 37.08 38.74
C LEU A 494 -21.82 36.17 38.38
N LYS A 495 -21.88 35.60 37.15
CA LYS A 495 -20.86 34.68 36.66
C LYS A 495 -19.45 35.28 36.60
N LYS A 496 -19.33 36.57 36.31
CA LYS A 496 -18.03 37.29 36.24
C LYS A 496 -17.45 37.64 37.62
N ASN A 497 -18.28 37.71 38.65
CA ASN A 497 -17.90 38.17 39.96
C ASN A 497 -17.77 37.08 41.02
N VAL A 498 -17.92 35.82 40.63
CA VAL A 498 -17.64 34.64 41.44
C VAL A 498 -16.40 33.90 40.92
N ARG A 499 -15.86 32.96 41.68
CA ARG A 499 -14.68 32.14 41.35
C ARG A 499 -15.06 31.13 40.22
N SER A 500 -14.08 30.65 39.52
CA SER A 500 -14.29 29.58 38.49
C SER A 500 -14.77 28.25 39.06
N SER A 501 -14.55 28.02 40.36
CA SER A 501 -15.03 26.87 41.13
C SER A 501 -16.50 27.00 41.54
N ASP A 502 -17.04 28.22 41.53
CA ASP A 502 -18.40 28.49 42.01
C ASP A 502 -19.41 28.20 40.90
N ILE A 503 -20.53 27.61 41.28
CA ILE A 503 -21.52 27.12 40.31
C ILE A 503 -22.71 28.06 40.34
N VAL A 504 -22.89 28.81 39.26
CA VAL A 504 -24.02 29.75 39.11
C VAL A 504 -25.10 29.12 38.25
N CYS A 505 -26.32 29.05 38.78
CA CYS A 505 -27.46 28.43 38.12
C CYS A 505 -28.66 29.40 38.03
N ARG A 506 -29.50 29.21 37.01
CA ARG A 506 -30.85 29.76 36.99
C ARG A 506 -31.77 28.79 37.72
N TYR A 507 -32.29 29.18 38.87
CA TYR A 507 -33.12 28.34 39.74
C TYR A 507 -34.59 28.29 39.26
N GLY A 508 -35.12 29.44 38.89
CA GLY A 508 -36.50 29.60 38.37
C GLY A 508 -36.61 30.90 37.57
N GLY A 509 -37.77 31.35 37.18
CA GLY A 509 -38.08 32.55 36.39
C GLY A 509 -37.04 33.67 36.49
N GLU A 510 -37.11 34.48 37.58
CA GLU A 510 -36.12 35.53 37.94
C GLU A 510 -35.15 35.11 39.04
N GLU A 511 -35.23 33.87 39.52
CA GLU A 511 -34.41 33.35 40.63
C GLU A 511 -33.13 32.69 40.08
N MET A 512 -32.03 32.98 40.78
CA MET A 512 -30.72 32.36 40.48
C MET A 512 -30.13 31.78 41.77
N SER A 513 -29.26 30.82 41.64
CA SER A 513 -28.56 30.22 42.80
C SER A 513 -27.06 30.11 42.52
N ILE A 514 -26.28 30.17 43.60
CA ILE A 514 -24.83 30.04 43.54
C ILE A 514 -24.38 29.04 44.59
N ILE A 515 -23.73 27.97 44.19
CA ILE A 515 -23.08 27.03 45.12
C ILE A 515 -21.62 27.47 45.22
N LEU A 516 -21.17 27.67 46.46
CA LEU A 516 -19.82 28.12 46.81
C LEU A 516 -19.07 26.98 47.51
N PRO A 517 -18.24 26.20 46.76
CA PRO A 517 -17.44 25.14 47.39
C PRO A 517 -16.42 25.71 48.38
N ASN A 518 -16.23 25.02 49.50
CA ASN A 518 -15.25 25.37 50.56
C ASN A 518 -15.43 26.79 51.13
N ALA A 519 -16.63 27.37 51.06
CA ALA A 519 -16.96 28.66 51.63
C ALA A 519 -17.75 28.48 52.94
N LYS A 520 -17.30 29.10 54.01
CA LYS A 520 -18.02 29.23 55.29
C LYS A 520 -19.08 30.33 55.20
N GLU A 521 -19.96 30.41 56.20
CA GLU A 521 -21.08 31.35 56.22
C GLU A 521 -20.62 32.81 56.03
N ASP A 522 -19.61 33.25 56.84
CA ASP A 522 -19.10 34.61 56.73
C ASP A 522 -18.54 34.96 55.33
N GLU A 523 -17.82 34.03 54.73
CA GLU A 523 -17.29 34.21 53.37
C GLU A 523 -18.42 34.27 52.32
N ALA A 524 -19.44 33.41 52.47
CA ALA A 524 -20.57 33.37 51.57
C ALA A 524 -21.43 34.63 51.68
N VAL A 525 -21.68 35.13 52.91
CA VAL A 525 -22.36 36.39 53.14
C VAL A 525 -21.57 37.55 52.54
N GLY A 526 -20.24 37.57 52.69
CA GLY A 526 -19.37 38.59 52.06
C GLY A 526 -19.45 38.58 50.55
N ILE A 527 -19.46 37.38 49.92
CA ILE A 527 -19.64 37.23 48.47
C ILE A 527 -21.05 37.69 48.06
N ALA A 528 -22.09 37.29 48.79
CA ALA A 528 -23.47 37.68 48.51
C ALA A 528 -23.64 39.21 48.60
N GLN A 529 -23.09 39.86 49.62
CA GLN A 529 -23.13 41.32 49.76
C GLN A 529 -22.42 42.04 48.61
N LYS A 530 -21.24 41.57 48.24
CA LYS A 530 -20.51 42.09 47.10
C LYS A 530 -21.34 42.01 45.79
N LEU A 531 -22.01 40.89 45.54
CA LEU A 531 -22.88 40.71 44.39
C LEU A 531 -24.09 41.63 44.42
N CYS A 532 -24.71 41.81 45.59
CA CYS A 532 -25.81 42.74 45.81
C CYS A 532 -25.40 44.17 45.44
N ASP A 533 -24.26 44.63 45.96
CA ASP A 533 -23.75 45.99 45.71
C ASP A 533 -23.39 46.23 44.24
N ILE A 534 -22.77 45.24 43.60
CA ILE A 534 -22.43 45.29 42.17
C ILE A 534 -23.71 45.42 41.31
N VAL A 535 -24.70 44.58 41.55
CA VAL A 535 -25.95 44.63 40.79
C VAL A 535 -26.68 45.95 41.02
N ALA A 536 -26.76 46.42 42.26
CA ALA A 536 -27.41 47.69 42.59
C ALA A 536 -26.74 48.91 41.94
N SER A 537 -25.40 48.90 41.81
CA SER A 537 -24.64 49.99 41.19
C SER A 537 -24.60 49.93 39.65
N GLN A 538 -24.97 48.80 39.05
CA GLN A 538 -24.90 48.61 37.60
C GLN A 538 -26.10 49.20 36.89
N LYS A 539 -25.87 49.80 35.71
CA LYS A 539 -26.92 50.16 34.75
C LYS A 539 -27.12 49.06 33.75
N PHE A 540 -28.35 48.60 33.61
CA PHE A 540 -28.76 47.50 32.70
C PHE A 540 -29.39 48.08 31.45
N LYS A 541 -28.87 47.65 30.28
CA LYS A 541 -29.41 48.04 28.95
C LYS A 541 -30.66 47.27 28.64
N LEU A 542 -31.75 47.97 28.30
CA LEU A 542 -33.02 47.43 27.90
C LEU A 542 -33.05 47.15 26.39
N SER A 543 -34.05 46.42 25.93
CA SER A 543 -34.25 46.10 24.52
C SER A 543 -34.44 47.32 23.62
N ASN A 544 -34.88 48.44 24.17
CA ASN A 544 -35.09 49.75 23.51
C ASN A 544 -33.89 50.72 23.65
N ASN A 545 -32.72 50.24 24.02
CA ASN A 545 -31.48 51.02 24.26
C ASN A 545 -31.58 52.01 25.45
N ARG A 546 -32.65 51.99 26.24
CA ARG A 546 -32.70 52.73 27.53
C ARG A 546 -31.92 51.95 28.57
N GLU A 547 -31.57 52.62 29.67
CA GLU A 547 -30.93 52.04 30.85
C GLU A 547 -31.89 52.09 32.03
N SER A 548 -31.84 51.06 32.90
CA SER A 548 -32.58 50.96 34.13
C SER A 548 -31.72 50.28 35.20
N ASN A 549 -32.03 50.51 36.44
CA ASN A 549 -31.43 49.84 37.56
C ASN A 549 -32.36 48.74 38.07
N VAL A 550 -31.80 47.64 38.49
CA VAL A 550 -32.49 46.58 39.25
C VAL A 550 -31.64 46.25 40.48
N THR A 551 -32.28 45.75 41.50
CA THR A 551 -31.62 45.22 42.69
C THR A 551 -31.93 43.76 42.88
N ILE A 552 -31.16 43.09 43.71
CA ILE A 552 -31.39 41.70 44.06
C ILE A 552 -31.48 41.51 45.56
N SER A 553 -32.29 40.61 46.02
CA SER A 553 -32.33 40.12 47.40
C SER A 553 -31.70 38.72 47.43
N LEU A 554 -30.94 38.42 48.50
CA LEU A 554 -30.20 37.17 48.59
C LEU A 554 -30.43 36.52 49.96
N GLY A 555 -30.52 35.19 49.97
CA GLY A 555 -30.50 34.37 51.19
C GLY A 555 -29.30 33.40 51.11
N VAL A 556 -28.55 33.31 52.19
CA VAL A 556 -27.35 32.48 52.28
C VAL A 556 -27.56 31.36 53.30
N ALA A 557 -27.23 30.11 52.95
CA ALA A 557 -27.24 28.96 53.83
C ALA A 557 -25.97 28.13 53.69
N THR A 558 -25.47 27.58 54.81
CA THR A 558 -24.22 26.82 54.84
C THR A 558 -24.49 25.38 55.31
N TYR A 559 -23.90 24.42 54.62
CA TYR A 559 -23.98 23.02 55.04
C TYR A 559 -23.50 22.83 56.47
N GLY A 560 -24.36 22.32 57.34
CA GLY A 560 -24.04 22.12 58.76
C GLY A 560 -25.26 21.90 59.63
N GLN A 561 -25.06 21.94 60.96
CA GLN A 561 -26.15 21.65 61.92
C GLN A 561 -27.27 22.69 61.89
N THR A 562 -26.94 23.95 61.62
CA THR A 562 -27.92 25.06 61.62
C THR A 562 -28.84 25.06 60.46
N ASP A 563 -28.26 24.91 59.20
CA ASP A 563 -29.02 25.03 57.95
C ASP A 563 -29.33 23.66 57.34
N GLY A 564 -28.85 22.58 57.96
CA GLY A 564 -29.08 21.21 57.52
C GLY A 564 -27.93 20.57 56.78
N THR A 565 -28.04 19.25 56.61
CA THR A 565 -27.05 18.42 55.92
C THR A 565 -27.62 17.72 54.68
N GLU A 566 -28.88 17.99 54.37
CA GLU A 566 -29.57 17.47 53.21
C GLU A 566 -29.88 18.60 52.22
N PRO A 567 -29.87 18.36 50.89
CA PRO A 567 -30.12 19.40 49.90
C PRO A 567 -31.40 20.20 50.16
N ALA A 568 -32.50 19.52 50.47
CA ALA A 568 -33.81 20.16 50.68
C ALA A 568 -33.78 21.14 51.87
N LYS A 569 -33.11 20.80 52.99
CA LYS A 569 -33.04 21.65 54.16
C LYS A 569 -32.20 22.90 53.93
N ILE A 570 -31.05 22.75 53.21
CA ILE A 570 -30.16 23.88 52.91
C ILE A 570 -30.88 24.85 51.97
N ILE A 571 -31.59 24.33 50.97
CA ILE A 571 -32.41 25.13 50.05
C ILE A 571 -33.50 25.87 50.83
N GLU A 572 -34.25 25.18 51.70
CA GLU A 572 -35.31 25.77 52.52
C GLU A 572 -34.76 26.88 53.43
N SER A 573 -33.56 26.69 54.01
CA SER A 573 -32.89 27.70 54.83
C SER A 573 -32.51 28.94 54.03
N ALA A 574 -31.92 28.75 52.83
CA ALA A 574 -31.57 29.87 51.94
C ALA A 574 -32.83 30.62 51.47
N ASP A 575 -33.92 29.90 51.12
CA ASP A 575 -35.20 30.51 50.67
C ASP A 575 -35.86 31.31 51.80
N LYS A 576 -35.87 30.79 53.03
CA LYS A 576 -36.37 31.55 54.20
C LYS A 576 -35.61 32.85 54.40
N ARG A 577 -34.31 32.82 54.31
CA ARG A 577 -33.46 34.03 54.43
C ARG A 577 -33.69 35.00 53.28
N LEU A 578 -33.82 34.49 52.03
CA LEU A 578 -34.18 35.33 50.90
C LEU A 578 -35.55 36.00 51.11
N TYR A 579 -36.55 35.26 51.64
CA TYR A 579 -37.84 35.82 51.96
C TYR A 579 -37.73 36.94 53.01
N HIS A 580 -36.97 36.75 54.06
CA HIS A 580 -36.71 37.81 55.07
C HIS A 580 -35.99 39.02 54.46
N ALA A 581 -35.02 38.82 53.54
CA ALA A 581 -34.39 39.91 52.82
C ALA A 581 -35.41 40.75 52.02
N LYS A 582 -36.38 40.10 51.37
CA LYS A 582 -37.46 40.77 50.65
C LYS A 582 -38.45 41.52 51.57
N GLU A 583 -38.80 40.96 52.75
CA GLU A 583 -39.69 41.63 53.70
C GLU A 583 -39.03 42.84 54.41
N ASN A 584 -37.73 42.74 54.66
CA ASN A 584 -37.01 43.81 55.39
C ASN A 584 -36.53 44.96 54.48
N GLY A 585 -37.15 45.09 53.25
CA GLY A 585 -36.93 46.27 52.42
C GLY A 585 -36.12 45.99 51.13
N ARG A 586 -35.82 44.71 50.83
CA ARG A 586 -35.11 44.26 49.59
C ARG A 586 -33.68 44.81 49.47
N ASN A 587 -33.00 44.57 48.32
CA ASN A 587 -31.63 45.02 48.02
C ASN A 587 -30.66 44.72 49.21
N ARG A 588 -30.65 43.48 49.68
CA ARG A 588 -29.86 43.05 50.83
C ARG A 588 -29.63 41.54 50.86
N VAL A 589 -28.70 41.16 51.71
CA VAL A 589 -28.40 39.79 52.09
C VAL A 589 -28.98 39.49 53.46
N ASN A 590 -29.49 38.28 53.65
CA ASN A 590 -29.91 37.79 54.96
C ASN A 590 -29.39 36.35 55.18
#